data_2862768534b9617eb099663f0caf54eb
#
_entry.id   2862768534b9617eb099663f0caf54eb
#
_cell.length_a   1.000
_cell.length_b   1.000
_cell.length_c   1.000
_cell.angle_alpha   90.00
_cell.angle_beta   90.00
_cell.angle_gamma   90.00
#
_symmetry.space_group_name_H-M   'P 1'
#
loop_
_entity.id
_entity.type
_entity.pdbx_description
1 polymer ?
#
loop_
_entity_poly.entity_id
_entity_poly.type
_entity_poly.pdbx_seq_one_letter_code
_entity_poly.pdbx_strand_id
1 'polypeptide(L)'
;MAKAKKTVFFCQECGYDGEIEIDSLYTQSQLENKIKSGEFVFHRVGDKIRVLKDINSFVSVTTEKGKMFQNNQTVRICDQIASDVAVLFEEYYMGKVPNDTSGRNSLWSDLVKYHEKLVNIRALDEFDEEAISVEMGESKNSVVIYEKICPVNSMEQLYMKVTLE
;
A
#
# COMPACT_ATOMS: atom_id res chain seq x y z
N MET A 1 -8.54 -6.04 -17.35
CA MET A 1 -8.67 -5.56 -15.97
C MET A 1 -7.44 -5.80 -15.08
N ALA A 2 -6.69 -6.93 -15.18
CA ALA A 2 -5.49 -7.19 -14.36
C ALA A 2 -4.32 -6.20 -14.55
N LYS A 3 -4.16 -5.60 -15.72
CA LYS A 3 -3.05 -4.67 -16.03
C LYS A 3 -3.15 -3.32 -15.31
N ALA A 4 -4.38 -2.81 -15.13
CA ALA A 4 -4.61 -1.52 -14.44
C ALA A 4 -4.34 -1.62 -12.92
N LYS A 5 -4.73 -2.73 -12.28
CA LYS A 5 -4.47 -2.94 -10.84
C LYS A 5 -2.97 -3.04 -10.53
N LYS A 6 -2.16 -3.64 -11.40
CA LYS A 6 -0.71 -3.77 -11.20
C LYS A 6 0.01 -2.41 -11.22
N THR A 7 -0.46 -1.48 -12.04
CA THR A 7 0.12 -0.13 -12.16
C THR A 7 -0.11 0.72 -10.91
N VAL A 8 -1.21 0.51 -10.18
CA VAL A 8 -1.52 1.25 -8.94
C VAL A 8 -0.54 0.90 -7.82
N PHE A 9 -0.07 -0.35 -7.75
CA PHE A 9 0.81 -0.81 -6.68
C PHE A 9 2.31 -0.56 -6.94
N PHE A 10 2.76 -0.43 -8.19
CA PHE A 10 4.18 -0.34 -8.56
C PHE A 10 4.48 0.91 -9.40
N CYS A 11 4.36 2.08 -8.79
CA CYS A 11 4.51 3.37 -9.48
C CYS A 11 5.97 3.72 -9.88
N GLN A 12 6.99 3.06 -9.32
CA GLN A 12 8.40 3.31 -9.66
C GLN A 12 8.79 2.83 -11.07
N GLU A 13 7.97 1.97 -11.71
CA GLU A 13 8.17 1.56 -13.10
C GLU A 13 7.77 2.66 -14.10
N CYS A 14 7.04 3.69 -13.65
CA CYS A 14 6.61 4.80 -14.49
C CYS A 14 7.78 5.77 -14.72
N GLY A 15 8.38 5.72 -15.91
CA GLY A 15 9.27 6.77 -16.40
C GLY A 15 8.45 8.03 -16.72
N TYR A 16 9.10 9.20 -16.67
CA TYR A 16 8.53 10.43 -17.20
C TYR A 16 8.86 10.54 -18.69
N ASP A 17 7.83 10.67 -19.52
CA ASP A 17 7.91 10.83 -20.98
C ASP A 17 7.26 12.12 -21.48
N GLY A 18 7.04 13.09 -20.56
CA GLY A 18 6.41 14.36 -20.88
C GLY A 18 7.33 15.30 -21.67
N GLU A 19 6.72 16.30 -22.32
CA GLU A 19 7.40 17.29 -23.17
C GLU A 19 8.13 18.39 -22.38
N ILE A 20 7.95 18.46 -21.05
CA ILE A 20 8.58 19.48 -20.21
C ILE A 20 9.95 18.98 -19.74
N GLU A 21 10.99 19.79 -19.95
CA GLU A 21 12.30 19.53 -19.35
C GLU A 21 12.20 19.59 -17.81
N ILE A 22 12.54 18.47 -17.17
CA ILE A 22 12.61 18.39 -15.71
C ILE A 22 14.08 18.54 -15.30
N ASP A 23 14.35 19.47 -14.38
CA ASP A 23 15.66 19.55 -13.73
C ASP A 23 15.87 18.27 -12.89
N SER A 24 16.75 17.44 -13.39
CA SER A 24 17.09 16.12 -12.78
C SER A 24 18.57 16.00 -12.45
N LEU A 25 19.31 17.12 -12.50
CA LEU A 25 20.75 17.19 -12.25
C LEU A 25 21.00 17.54 -10.78
N TYR A 26 20.85 16.56 -9.90
CA TYR A 26 21.14 16.70 -8.47
C TYR A 26 22.42 15.93 -8.09
N THR A 27 23.16 16.48 -7.14
CA THR A 27 24.22 15.72 -6.46
C THR A 27 23.62 14.69 -5.52
N GLN A 28 24.42 13.67 -5.18
CA GLN A 28 23.98 12.61 -4.23
C GLN A 28 23.49 13.21 -2.91
N SER A 29 24.22 14.18 -2.35
CA SER A 29 23.85 14.84 -1.09
C SER A 29 22.55 15.62 -1.19
N GLN A 30 22.26 16.24 -2.33
CA GLN A 30 20.98 16.93 -2.57
C GLN A 30 19.83 15.95 -2.63
N LEU A 31 20.01 14.81 -3.34
CA LEU A 31 19.00 13.76 -3.42
C LEU A 31 18.67 13.17 -2.03
N GLU A 32 19.70 12.90 -1.22
CA GLU A 32 19.50 12.40 0.14
C GLU A 32 18.73 13.40 1.04
N ASN A 33 19.05 14.69 0.93
CA ASN A 33 18.36 15.73 1.69
C ASN A 33 16.89 15.85 1.26
N LYS A 34 16.62 15.80 -0.03
CA LYS A 34 15.24 15.84 -0.57
C LYS A 34 14.40 14.65 -0.11
N ILE A 35 14.97 13.45 -0.07
CA ILE A 35 14.31 12.27 0.50
C ILE A 35 14.01 12.46 1.99
N LYS A 36 14.97 13.02 2.75
CA LYS A 36 14.79 13.28 4.20
C LYS A 36 13.70 14.32 4.48
N SER A 37 13.54 15.31 3.60
CA SER A 37 12.47 16.30 3.68
C SER A 37 11.11 15.83 3.13
N GLY A 38 11.02 14.58 2.63
CA GLY A 38 9.77 14.02 2.11
C GLY A 38 9.41 14.53 0.72
N GLU A 39 10.40 14.94 -0.06
CA GLU A 39 10.18 15.41 -1.43
C GLU A 39 10.13 14.22 -2.41
N PHE A 40 9.13 14.24 -3.27
CA PHE A 40 9.05 13.34 -4.42
C PHE A 40 9.94 13.89 -5.54
N VAL A 41 10.98 13.14 -5.92
CA VAL A 41 12.04 13.64 -6.79
C VAL A 41 12.23 12.73 -7.99
N PHE A 42 12.38 13.37 -9.17
CA PHE A 42 12.88 12.70 -10.35
C PHE A 42 14.40 12.83 -10.43
N HIS A 43 15.07 11.79 -10.92
CA HIS A 43 16.50 11.80 -11.18
C HIS A 43 16.82 11.09 -12.49
N ARG A 44 17.99 11.42 -13.04
CA ARG A 44 18.46 10.80 -14.29
C ARG A 44 19.25 9.54 -14.00
N VAL A 45 18.87 8.45 -14.68
CA VAL A 45 19.62 7.17 -14.69
C VAL A 45 19.94 6.83 -16.13
N GLY A 46 21.20 7.07 -16.54
CA GLY A 46 21.57 7.01 -17.96
C GLY A 46 20.78 8.03 -18.77
N ASP A 47 20.08 7.57 -19.80
CA ASP A 47 19.24 8.40 -20.68
C ASP A 47 17.78 8.52 -20.25
N LYS A 48 17.43 7.95 -19.09
CA LYS A 48 16.04 7.93 -18.61
C LYS A 48 15.87 8.74 -17.34
N ILE A 49 14.76 9.44 -17.25
CA ILE A 49 14.31 10.11 -16.03
C ILE A 49 13.38 9.15 -15.28
N ARG A 50 13.68 8.92 -14.02
CA ARG A 50 12.94 8.01 -13.15
C ARG A 50 12.63 8.66 -11.80
N VAL A 51 11.61 8.14 -11.13
CA VAL A 51 11.34 8.48 -9.73
C VAL A 51 12.45 7.91 -8.86
N LEU A 52 13.05 8.73 -8.01
CA LEU A 52 14.10 8.30 -7.09
C LEU A 52 13.54 7.40 -6.00
N LYS A 53 12.45 7.84 -5.39
CA LYS A 53 11.74 7.10 -4.34
C LYS A 53 10.26 7.51 -4.32
N ASP A 54 9.35 6.52 -4.24
CA ASP A 54 7.92 6.76 -4.20
C ASP A 54 7.46 7.05 -2.76
N ILE A 55 7.69 8.28 -2.31
CA ILE A 55 7.38 8.77 -0.97
C ILE A 55 6.47 9.98 -1.00
N ASN A 56 5.80 10.22 0.13
CA ASN A 56 5.01 11.43 0.38
C ASN A 56 5.74 12.37 1.35
N SER A 57 5.10 13.50 1.65
CA SER A 57 5.64 14.55 2.53
C SER A 57 5.59 14.20 4.04
N PHE A 58 5.16 12.99 4.41
CA PHE A 58 5.10 12.56 5.80
C PHE A 58 6.51 12.30 6.34
N VAL A 59 7.04 13.21 7.16
CA VAL A 59 8.38 13.10 7.78
C VAL A 59 8.32 13.02 9.31
N SER A 60 7.16 13.32 9.90
CA SER A 60 6.95 13.32 11.35
C SER A 60 6.44 11.96 11.83
N VAL A 61 7.36 11.06 12.17
CA VAL A 61 7.02 9.72 12.67
C VAL A 61 6.52 9.82 14.11
N THR A 62 5.41 9.16 14.41
CA THR A 62 4.82 9.05 15.76
C THR A 62 4.72 7.58 16.17
N THR A 63 4.35 7.32 17.43
CA THR A 63 4.08 5.94 17.90
C THR A 63 2.91 5.27 17.18
N GLU A 64 1.94 6.04 16.73
CA GLU A 64 0.75 5.54 16.02
C GLU A 64 0.97 5.45 14.49
N LYS A 65 1.78 6.37 13.94
CA LYS A 65 2.09 6.43 12.51
C LYS A 65 3.58 6.25 12.29
N GLY A 66 3.96 5.02 12.01
CA GLY A 66 5.35 4.63 11.74
C GLY A 66 5.85 5.12 10.36
N LYS A 67 7.15 4.91 10.12
CA LYS A 67 7.82 5.28 8.87
C LYS A 67 7.20 4.65 7.61
N MET A 68 6.46 3.56 7.75
CA MET A 68 5.78 2.90 6.63
C MET A 68 4.78 3.82 5.92
N PHE A 69 4.14 4.75 6.64
CA PHE A 69 3.22 5.73 6.06
C PHE A 69 3.90 6.78 5.18
N GLN A 70 5.22 6.86 5.17
CA GLN A 70 5.96 7.68 4.23
C GLN A 70 5.95 7.09 2.81
N ASN A 71 5.77 5.79 2.66
CA ASN A 71 5.78 5.11 1.37
C ASN A 71 4.38 5.21 0.73
N ASN A 72 4.31 5.80 -0.46
CA ASN A 72 3.06 5.96 -1.19
C ASN A 72 2.43 4.62 -1.59
N GLN A 73 3.23 3.60 -1.87
CA GLN A 73 2.72 2.27 -2.18
C GLN A 73 1.95 1.69 -0.99
N THR A 74 2.50 1.81 0.23
CA THR A 74 1.81 1.39 1.46
C THR A 74 0.48 2.11 1.63
N VAL A 75 0.46 3.43 1.47
CA VAL A 75 -0.78 4.23 1.60
C VAL A 75 -1.81 3.82 0.56
N ARG A 76 -1.40 3.66 -0.71
CA ARG A 76 -2.32 3.20 -1.78
C ARG A 76 -2.90 1.81 -1.53
N ILE A 77 -2.12 0.89 -0.95
CA ILE A 77 -2.63 -0.44 -0.59
C ILE A 77 -3.70 -0.32 0.50
N CYS A 78 -3.43 0.46 1.55
CA CYS A 78 -4.40 0.68 2.62
C CYS A 78 -5.69 1.34 2.11
N ASP A 79 -5.58 2.38 1.28
CA ASP A 79 -6.73 3.07 0.68
C ASP A 79 -7.54 2.15 -0.24
N GLN A 80 -6.85 1.29 -1.00
CA GLN A 80 -7.52 0.32 -1.87
C GLN A 80 -8.27 -0.73 -1.06
N ILE A 81 -7.67 -1.25 0.02
CA ILE A 81 -8.34 -2.20 0.91
C ILE A 81 -9.59 -1.57 1.52
N ALA A 82 -9.47 -0.36 2.07
CA ALA A 82 -10.61 0.34 2.66
C ALA A 82 -11.75 0.55 1.64
N SER A 83 -11.41 0.92 0.42
CA SER A 83 -12.39 1.13 -0.66
C SER A 83 -13.04 -0.17 -1.11
N ASP A 84 -12.24 -1.23 -1.32
CA ASP A 84 -12.75 -2.54 -1.77
C ASP A 84 -13.63 -3.19 -0.69
N VAL A 85 -13.26 -3.07 0.58
CA VAL A 85 -14.07 -3.57 1.71
C VAL A 85 -15.37 -2.80 1.85
N ALA A 86 -15.37 -1.48 1.67
CA ALA A 86 -16.57 -0.66 1.68
C ALA A 86 -17.54 -1.08 0.56
N VAL A 87 -17.05 -1.29 -0.66
CA VAL A 87 -17.84 -1.76 -1.79
C VAL A 87 -18.40 -3.17 -1.53
N LEU A 88 -17.56 -4.09 -1.03
CA LEU A 88 -17.98 -5.44 -0.67
C LEU A 88 -19.11 -5.41 0.36
N PHE A 89 -18.98 -4.58 1.40
CA PHE A 89 -20.00 -4.45 2.44
C PHE A 89 -21.30 -3.86 1.88
N GLU A 90 -21.22 -2.81 1.08
CA GLU A 90 -22.40 -2.17 0.46
C GLU A 90 -23.14 -3.14 -0.48
N GLU A 91 -22.41 -3.86 -1.33
CA GLU A 91 -23.01 -4.74 -2.33
C GLU A 91 -23.64 -5.99 -1.73
N TYR A 92 -23.04 -6.60 -0.70
CA TYR A 92 -23.44 -7.92 -0.24
C TYR A 92 -24.07 -7.95 1.15
N TYR A 93 -23.77 -6.98 2.03
CA TYR A 93 -24.15 -7.04 3.44
C TYR A 93 -25.14 -5.94 3.86
N MET A 94 -24.95 -4.71 3.38
CA MET A 94 -25.76 -3.56 3.82
C MET A 94 -27.24 -3.78 3.54
N GLY A 95 -28.04 -3.86 4.61
CA GLY A 95 -29.50 -4.07 4.52
C GLY A 95 -29.94 -5.45 4.01
N LYS A 96 -29.02 -6.39 3.81
CA LYS A 96 -29.30 -7.72 3.24
C LYS A 96 -29.00 -8.86 4.23
N VAL A 97 -27.97 -8.72 5.05
CA VAL A 97 -27.52 -9.75 5.97
C VAL A 97 -27.75 -9.28 7.41
N PRO A 98 -28.36 -10.11 8.28
CA PRO A 98 -28.54 -9.79 9.71
C PRO A 98 -27.18 -9.62 10.41
N ASN A 99 -27.10 -8.67 11.35
CA ASN A 99 -25.91 -8.48 12.18
C ASN A 99 -25.92 -9.44 13.37
N ASP A 100 -25.89 -10.73 13.08
CA ASP A 100 -25.73 -11.80 14.06
C ASP A 100 -24.35 -12.48 13.91
N THR A 101 -24.08 -13.49 14.72
CA THR A 101 -22.81 -14.22 14.66
C THR A 101 -22.59 -14.86 13.29
N SER A 102 -23.64 -15.40 12.66
CA SER A 102 -23.53 -16.04 11.34
C SER A 102 -23.23 -15.02 10.25
N GLY A 103 -23.91 -13.86 10.26
CA GLY A 103 -23.68 -12.78 9.32
C GLY A 103 -22.26 -12.21 9.43
N ARG A 104 -21.76 -12.00 10.65
CA ARG A 104 -20.38 -11.54 10.88
C ARG A 104 -19.34 -12.58 10.45
N ASN A 105 -19.58 -13.89 10.69
CA ASN A 105 -18.69 -14.94 10.21
C ASN A 105 -18.67 -15.03 8.68
N SER A 106 -19.79 -14.78 8.01
CA SER A 106 -19.84 -14.71 6.55
C SER A 106 -19.01 -13.54 6.02
N LEU A 107 -19.13 -12.36 6.63
CA LEU A 107 -18.32 -11.18 6.28
C LEU A 107 -16.83 -11.47 6.52
N TRP A 108 -16.47 -12.04 7.65
CA TRP A 108 -15.10 -12.45 7.95
C TRP A 108 -14.54 -13.38 6.87
N SER A 109 -15.29 -14.40 6.47
CA SER A 109 -14.85 -15.36 5.44
C SER A 109 -14.61 -14.68 4.08
N ASP A 110 -15.43 -13.71 3.71
CA ASP A 110 -15.24 -12.98 2.45
C ASP A 110 -14.06 -12.00 2.52
N LEU A 111 -13.81 -11.40 3.68
CA LEU A 111 -12.61 -10.59 3.93
C LEU A 111 -11.33 -11.44 3.84
N VAL A 112 -11.30 -12.62 4.44
CA VAL A 112 -10.17 -13.57 4.35
C VAL A 112 -9.87 -13.88 2.89
N LYS A 113 -10.86 -14.29 2.10
CA LYS A 113 -10.70 -14.57 0.66
C LYS A 113 -10.21 -13.36 -0.13
N TYR A 114 -10.62 -12.16 0.27
CA TYR A 114 -10.16 -10.93 -0.36
C TYR A 114 -8.66 -10.70 -0.07
N HIS A 115 -8.23 -10.85 1.19
CA HIS A 115 -6.83 -10.69 1.58
C HIS A 115 -5.91 -11.75 0.95
N GLU A 116 -6.36 -13.00 0.84
CA GLU A 116 -5.64 -14.04 0.10
C GLU A 116 -5.39 -13.65 -1.37
N LYS A 117 -6.36 -12.99 -2.01
CA LYS A 117 -6.16 -12.45 -3.38
C LYS A 117 -5.10 -11.36 -3.42
N LEU A 118 -5.01 -10.51 -2.38
CA LEU A 118 -3.97 -9.48 -2.28
C LEU A 118 -2.58 -10.09 -2.08
N VAL A 119 -2.46 -11.18 -1.33
CA VAL A 119 -1.20 -11.95 -1.22
C VAL A 119 -0.82 -12.56 -2.57
N ASN A 120 -1.77 -13.18 -3.27
CA ASN A 120 -1.53 -13.80 -4.57
C ASN A 120 -1.02 -12.81 -5.63
N ILE A 121 -1.47 -11.55 -5.58
CA ILE A 121 -0.96 -10.47 -6.46
C ILE A 121 0.25 -9.74 -5.88
N ARG A 122 0.78 -10.20 -4.74
CA ARG A 122 1.93 -9.62 -4.02
C ARG A 122 1.72 -8.16 -3.58
N ALA A 123 0.50 -7.80 -3.24
CA ALA A 123 0.19 -6.53 -2.58
C ALA A 123 0.43 -6.61 -1.07
N LEU A 124 0.11 -7.75 -0.49
CA LEU A 124 0.44 -8.11 0.90
C LEU A 124 1.49 -9.22 0.90
N ASP A 125 2.29 -9.25 1.96
CA ASP A 125 3.23 -10.33 2.25
C ASP A 125 2.48 -11.55 2.82
N GLU A 126 2.84 -12.04 3.97
CA GLU A 126 2.09 -13.09 4.64
C GLU A 126 0.79 -12.52 5.22
N PHE A 127 -0.27 -13.33 5.16
CA PHE A 127 -1.56 -13.01 5.73
C PHE A 127 -2.00 -14.15 6.64
N ASP A 128 -2.36 -13.81 7.87
CA ASP A 128 -2.92 -14.71 8.87
C ASP A 128 -4.42 -14.40 9.01
N GLU A 129 -5.25 -15.41 8.91
CA GLU A 129 -6.70 -15.28 9.08
C GLU A 129 -7.08 -14.73 10.48
N GLU A 130 -6.26 -15.03 11.51
CA GLU A 130 -6.43 -14.52 12.87
C GLU A 130 -6.15 -13.01 12.98
N ALA A 131 -5.51 -12.43 11.96
CA ALA A 131 -5.25 -10.98 11.90
C ALA A 131 -6.50 -10.16 11.55
N ILE A 132 -7.62 -10.79 11.17
CA ILE A 132 -8.91 -10.15 10.92
C ILE A 132 -9.92 -10.58 11.98
N SER A 133 -10.58 -9.60 12.60
CA SER A 133 -11.78 -9.84 13.40
C SER A 133 -12.94 -8.96 12.95
N VAL A 134 -14.15 -9.51 13.01
CA VAL A 134 -15.41 -8.81 12.70
C VAL A 134 -16.29 -8.84 13.94
N GLU A 135 -16.49 -7.69 14.54
CA GLU A 135 -17.19 -7.55 15.80
C GLU A 135 -18.46 -6.72 15.64
N MET A 136 -19.37 -6.83 16.60
CA MET A 136 -20.51 -5.92 16.67
C MET A 136 -20.00 -4.54 17.09
N GLY A 137 -20.41 -3.50 16.37
CA GLY A 137 -20.09 -2.13 16.74
C GLY A 137 -20.93 -1.59 17.90
N GLU A 138 -20.87 -0.29 18.10
CA GLU A 138 -21.57 0.40 19.21
C GLU A 138 -23.10 0.24 19.14
N SER A 139 -23.66 0.09 17.95
CA SER A 139 -25.09 -0.14 17.73
C SER A 139 -25.35 -1.54 17.20
N LYS A 140 -26.58 -2.04 17.38
CA LYS A 140 -27.00 -3.35 16.83
C LYS A 140 -26.91 -3.42 15.31
N ASN A 141 -26.85 -2.30 14.64
CA ASN A 141 -26.83 -2.22 13.17
C ASN A 141 -25.43 -1.91 12.63
N SER A 142 -24.40 -1.82 13.51
CA SER A 142 -23.03 -1.54 13.11
C SER A 142 -22.13 -2.76 13.31
N VAL A 143 -21.14 -2.88 12.44
CA VAL A 143 -20.03 -3.83 12.56
C VAL A 143 -18.71 -3.07 12.56
N VAL A 144 -17.73 -3.58 13.27
CA VAL A 144 -16.36 -3.07 13.28
C VAL A 144 -15.45 -4.18 12.80
N ILE A 145 -14.56 -3.82 11.89
CA ILE A 145 -13.54 -4.72 11.35
C ILE A 145 -12.19 -4.23 11.92
N TYR A 146 -11.46 -5.12 12.55
CA TYR A 146 -10.05 -4.91 12.90
C TYR A 146 -9.21 -5.79 12.01
N GLU A 147 -8.20 -5.20 11.37
CA GLU A 147 -7.29 -5.94 10.51
C GLU A 147 -5.85 -5.50 10.73
N LYS A 148 -4.94 -6.46 10.66
CA LYS A 148 -3.51 -6.23 10.69
C LYS A 148 -2.91 -6.75 9.41
N ILE A 149 -2.34 -5.85 8.62
CA ILE A 149 -1.81 -6.14 7.29
C ILE A 149 -0.31 -5.81 7.20
N CYS A 150 0.40 -6.50 6.32
CA CYS A 150 1.79 -6.26 5.98
C CYS A 150 1.91 -5.97 4.48
N PRO A 151 1.85 -4.71 4.04
CA PRO A 151 2.03 -4.34 2.64
C PRO A 151 3.42 -4.67 2.12
N VAL A 152 3.52 -5.22 0.92
CA VAL A 152 4.79 -5.45 0.22
C VAL A 152 5.27 -4.16 -0.43
N ASN A 153 6.55 -3.85 -0.24
CA ASN A 153 7.22 -2.72 -0.89
C ASN A 153 8.12 -3.18 -2.03
N SER A 154 8.35 -2.31 -3.00
CA SER A 154 9.31 -2.55 -4.08
C SER A 154 10.74 -2.61 -3.55
N MET A 155 11.61 -3.38 -4.22
CA MET A 155 13.04 -3.35 -3.95
C MET A 155 13.62 -2.02 -4.46
N GLU A 156 14.10 -1.18 -3.54
CA GLU A 156 14.63 0.15 -3.84
C GLU A 156 16.16 0.24 -3.72
N GLN A 157 16.78 -0.64 -2.93
CA GLN A 157 18.21 -0.59 -2.62
C GLN A 157 18.83 -1.97 -2.73
N LEU A 158 20.00 -2.04 -3.40
CA LEU A 158 20.81 -3.26 -3.50
C LEU A 158 22.14 -3.05 -2.76
N TYR A 159 22.40 -3.88 -1.78
CA TYR A 159 23.70 -3.98 -1.13
C TYR A 159 24.32 -5.33 -1.47
N MET A 160 25.48 -5.32 -2.14
CA MET A 160 26.19 -6.53 -2.54
C MET A 160 27.51 -6.64 -1.81
N LYS A 161 27.76 -7.77 -1.15
CA LYS A 161 29.05 -8.10 -0.55
C LYS A 161 29.67 -9.23 -1.34
N VAL A 162 30.88 -9.00 -1.88
CA VAL A 162 31.66 -10.00 -2.62
C VAL A 162 32.85 -10.42 -1.76
N THR A 163 33.05 -11.72 -1.57
CA THR A 163 34.23 -12.30 -0.92
C THR A 163 34.97 -13.11 -1.97
N LEU A 164 36.26 -12.84 -2.12
CA LEU A 164 37.17 -13.62 -2.97
C LEU A 164 37.85 -14.66 -2.08
N GLU A 165 37.89 -15.91 -2.51
CA GLU A 165 38.64 -17.02 -1.90
C GLU A 165 39.95 -17.25 -2.63
#